data_6473fdf90b61e8bf54d9a800674c4d41
#
_entry.id   6473fdf90b61e8bf54d9a800674c4d41
#
_cell.length_a   1.000
_cell.length_b   1.000
_cell.length_c   1.000
_cell.angle_alpha   90.00
_cell.angle_beta   90.00
_cell.angle_gamma   90.00
#
_symmetry.space_group_name_H-M   'P 1'
#
loop_
_entity.id
_entity.type
_entity.pdbx_description
1 polymer ?
#
loop_
_entity_poly.entity_id
_entity_poly.type
_entity_poly.pdbx_seq_one_letter_code
_entity_poly.pdbx_strand_id
1 'polypeptide(L)'
;MMAIHIPAVVDGKVLWIIDGYTTSAGYPYARKTSLSGSTADALTANSNSITAQSDTTVNYIRNSVKATVDAYDGTVSLYAWDEKDPVLKTWSKAYPNTVKAKSEMSAQLLDHIRYPEDMFRIQRDILSAYHVKTADAFYGGQDFWRVPRDPSTFGANAGNQPPYYMTLQMPGSTKSTFSLTTPFVPRGGRENLSAFAAVNSEAGPNYGKISVLQLPRSTNIAGPSQVASNFEAKPEVANSLSLLRQGGSDVVLGNLLTLPVGNGLLYVQPVYVRATSNTAAYPLLQKVLVSFGDQIGFDDTVKGALDQVFGGNSGTTSASTQL
;
A
#
# COMPACT_ATOMS: atom_id res chain seq x y z
N MET A 1 -1.14 16.52 13.49
CA MET A 1 -1.34 15.62 12.35
C MET A 1 -0.40 14.44 12.57
N MET A 2 -0.91 13.24 12.81
CA MET A 2 -0.06 12.05 13.00
C MET A 2 0.35 11.53 11.64
N ALA A 3 1.64 11.51 11.38
CA ALA A 3 2.22 10.93 10.17
C ALA A 3 2.78 9.55 10.50
N ILE A 4 2.84 8.68 9.51
CA ILE A 4 3.54 7.40 9.63
C ILE A 4 5.03 7.70 9.86
N HIS A 5 5.59 7.15 10.92
CA HIS A 5 6.98 7.33 11.30
C HIS A 5 7.82 6.19 10.73
N ILE A 6 8.87 6.51 10.00
CA ILE A 6 9.77 5.52 9.42
C ILE A 6 11.12 5.64 10.13
N PRO A 7 11.54 4.61 10.90
CA PRO A 7 12.88 4.58 11.45
C PRO A 7 13.88 4.27 10.32
N ALA A 8 15.00 4.98 10.29
CA ALA A 8 16.06 4.79 9.32
C ALA A 8 17.42 5.03 9.95
N VAL A 9 18.45 4.34 9.45
CA VAL A 9 19.85 4.63 9.79
C VAL A 9 20.39 5.53 8.67
N VAL A 10 20.66 6.79 9.01
CA VAL A 10 21.11 7.81 8.07
C VAL A 10 22.38 8.45 8.63
N ASP A 11 23.46 8.46 7.85
CA ASP A 11 24.76 9.05 8.22
C ASP A 11 25.24 8.56 9.61
N GLY A 12 25.03 7.26 9.92
CA GLY A 12 25.43 6.61 11.16
C GLY A 12 24.54 6.91 12.38
N LYS A 13 23.40 7.58 12.19
CA LYS A 13 22.42 7.91 13.23
C LYS A 13 21.08 7.24 12.97
N VAL A 14 20.38 6.89 14.04
CA VAL A 14 18.98 6.44 13.93
C VAL A 14 18.08 7.66 13.93
N LEU A 15 17.37 7.86 12.83
CA LEU A 15 16.42 8.96 12.64
C LEU A 15 15.00 8.40 12.46
N TRP A 16 14.03 9.15 12.97
CA TRP A 16 12.63 9.01 12.57
C TRP A 16 12.34 9.98 11.44
N ILE A 17 11.85 9.48 10.31
CA ILE A 17 11.40 10.28 9.17
C ILE A 17 9.89 10.43 9.26
N ILE A 18 9.40 11.66 9.22
CA ILE A 18 8.00 12.00 9.44
C ILE A 18 7.50 12.88 8.30
N ASP A 19 6.31 12.58 7.79
CA ASP A 19 5.65 13.37 6.76
C ASP A 19 4.80 14.49 7.36
N GLY A 20 5.01 15.72 6.90
CA GLY A 20 4.22 16.89 7.27
C GLY A 20 3.36 17.38 6.11
N TYR A 21 2.11 17.73 6.42
CA TYR A 21 1.14 18.18 5.42
C TYR A 21 0.70 19.61 5.67
N THR A 22 0.57 20.37 4.60
CA THR A 22 -0.19 21.62 4.59
C THR A 22 -1.61 21.33 4.13
N THR A 23 -2.59 21.89 4.82
CA THR A 23 -4.02 21.62 4.56
C THR A 23 -4.85 22.89 4.58
N SER A 24 -5.97 22.87 3.84
CA SER A 24 -7.00 23.92 3.90
C SER A 24 -8.37 23.32 3.60
N ALA A 25 -9.41 23.89 4.18
CA ALA A 25 -10.81 23.60 3.84
C ALA A 25 -11.45 24.70 2.96
N GLY A 26 -10.66 25.72 2.57
CA GLY A 26 -11.12 26.91 1.87
C GLY A 26 -10.76 26.99 0.39
N TYR A 27 -10.23 25.90 -0.24
CA TYR A 27 -9.91 25.92 -1.66
C TYR A 27 -11.20 25.98 -2.49
N PRO A 28 -11.37 26.97 -3.40
CA PRO A 28 -12.62 27.15 -4.12
C PRO A 28 -12.90 26.00 -5.09
N TYR A 29 -14.17 25.62 -5.21
CA TYR A 29 -14.69 24.61 -6.15
C TYR A 29 -14.08 23.19 -6.03
N ALA A 30 -13.36 22.89 -4.98
CA ALA A 30 -12.79 21.57 -4.75
C ALA A 30 -13.67 20.73 -3.79
N ARG A 31 -13.75 19.43 -4.07
CA ARG A 31 -14.43 18.47 -3.19
C ARG A 31 -13.78 18.47 -1.81
N LYS A 32 -14.60 18.50 -0.79
CA LYS A 32 -14.18 18.30 0.61
C LYS A 32 -14.13 16.81 0.93
N THR A 33 -13.06 16.38 1.62
CA THR A 33 -12.83 14.98 2.00
C THR A 33 -12.46 14.93 3.49
N SER A 34 -13.04 13.99 4.22
CA SER A 34 -12.63 13.68 5.60
C SER A 34 -11.28 12.95 5.57
N LEU A 35 -10.30 13.47 6.30
CA LEU A 35 -8.99 12.83 6.40
C LEU A 35 -9.08 11.51 7.16
N SER A 36 -9.80 11.48 8.28
CA SER A 36 -10.01 10.25 9.07
C SER A 36 -10.74 9.17 8.26
N GLY A 37 -11.76 9.56 7.50
CA GLY A 37 -12.51 8.63 6.65
C GLY A 37 -11.65 8.01 5.55
N SER A 38 -10.83 8.81 4.87
CA SER A 38 -9.96 8.32 3.77
C SER A 38 -8.76 7.50 4.26
N THR A 39 -8.38 7.60 5.54
CA THR A 39 -7.25 6.88 6.13
C THR A 39 -7.66 5.83 7.16
N ALA A 40 -8.95 5.49 7.24
CA ALA A 40 -9.49 4.56 8.25
C ALA A 40 -8.87 3.15 8.18
N ASP A 41 -8.44 2.70 7.01
CA ASP A 41 -7.73 1.43 6.83
C ASP A 41 -6.26 1.44 7.33
N ALA A 42 -5.76 2.59 7.80
CA ALA A 42 -4.50 2.66 8.53
C ALA A 42 -4.62 2.10 9.96
N LEU A 43 -5.85 1.95 10.47
CA LEU A 43 -6.10 1.36 11.78
C LEU A 43 -6.04 -0.17 11.66
N THR A 44 -5.03 -0.78 12.24
CA THR A 44 -4.98 -2.24 12.38
C THR A 44 -5.71 -2.67 13.63
N ALA A 45 -6.51 -3.73 13.54
CA ALA A 45 -7.32 -4.23 14.65
C ALA A 45 -6.51 -4.61 15.91
N ASN A 46 -5.20 -4.78 15.79
CA ASN A 46 -4.29 -5.22 16.83
C ASN A 46 -3.28 -4.17 17.30
N SER A 47 -3.34 -2.94 16.78
CA SER A 47 -2.41 -1.90 17.21
C SER A 47 -3.10 -0.90 18.14
N ASN A 48 -2.51 -0.67 19.31
CA ASN A 48 -2.88 0.45 20.19
C ASN A 48 -2.40 1.80 19.64
N SER A 49 -1.74 1.83 18.49
CA SER A 49 -1.29 3.05 17.85
C SER A 49 -2.37 3.56 16.90
N ILE A 50 -2.87 4.74 17.19
CA ILE A 50 -3.79 5.45 16.30
C ILE A 50 -2.95 6.05 15.18
N THR A 51 -3.02 5.47 13.99
CA THR A 51 -2.32 5.94 12.79
C THR A 51 -3.21 6.74 11.85
N ALA A 52 -4.53 6.70 12.03
CA ALA A 52 -5.46 7.48 11.24
C ALA A 52 -5.27 8.99 11.46
N GLN A 53 -5.49 9.76 10.41
CA GLN A 53 -5.49 11.21 10.46
C GLN A 53 -6.63 11.73 11.36
N SER A 54 -6.46 12.96 11.88
CA SER A 54 -7.50 13.63 12.66
C SER A 54 -8.82 13.75 11.87
N ASP A 55 -9.95 13.78 12.56
CA ASP A 55 -11.26 13.99 11.94
C ASP A 55 -11.42 15.44 11.48
N THR A 56 -10.73 15.77 10.40
CA THR A 56 -10.71 17.08 9.77
C THR A 56 -11.12 16.95 8.31
N THR A 57 -12.03 17.80 7.89
CA THR A 57 -12.45 17.87 6.49
C THR A 57 -11.61 18.92 5.77
N VAL A 58 -10.96 18.51 4.69
CA VAL A 58 -10.08 19.36 3.87
C VAL A 58 -10.45 19.25 2.40
N ASN A 59 -10.06 20.25 1.61
CA ASN A 59 -10.13 20.22 0.15
C ASN A 59 -8.83 20.70 -0.52
N TYR A 60 -7.78 20.85 0.29
CA TYR A 60 -6.40 21.06 -0.13
C TYR A 60 -5.50 20.31 0.82
N ILE A 61 -4.59 19.51 0.28
CA ILE A 61 -3.55 18.82 1.04
C ILE A 61 -2.31 18.65 0.17
N ARG A 62 -1.13 18.94 0.73
CA ARG A 62 0.17 18.64 0.13
C ARG A 62 1.12 18.07 1.16
N ASN A 63 1.96 17.13 0.76
CA ASN A 63 3.09 16.68 1.56
C ASN A 63 4.24 17.68 1.37
N SER A 64 4.19 18.77 2.10
CA SER A 64 5.06 19.93 1.88
C SER A 64 6.32 19.90 2.73
N VAL A 65 6.33 19.11 3.79
CA VAL A 65 7.44 19.04 4.75
C VAL A 65 7.83 17.59 4.99
N LYS A 66 9.13 17.32 4.99
CA LYS A 66 9.70 16.13 5.62
C LYS A 66 10.40 16.55 6.91
N ALA A 67 10.14 15.85 7.98
CA ALA A 67 10.82 16.07 9.25
C ALA A 67 11.69 14.87 9.59
N THR A 68 12.81 15.13 10.23
CA THR A 68 13.62 14.11 10.89
C THR A 68 13.72 14.37 12.37
N VAL A 69 13.67 13.32 13.17
CA VAL A 69 13.90 13.38 14.60
C VAL A 69 15.03 12.41 14.93
N ASP A 70 16.11 12.94 15.50
CA ASP A 70 17.23 12.12 15.99
C ASP A 70 16.73 11.29 17.18
N ALA A 71 16.87 9.95 17.08
CA ALA A 71 16.36 9.04 18.12
C ALA A 71 17.20 9.10 19.42
N TYR A 72 18.39 9.69 19.38
CA TYR A 72 19.29 9.77 20.51
C TYR A 72 19.09 11.07 21.33
N ASP A 73 19.08 12.24 20.64
CA ASP A 73 19.04 13.53 21.31
C ASP A 73 17.71 14.31 21.10
N GLY A 74 16.81 13.76 20.27
CA GLY A 74 15.51 14.38 19.98
C GLY A 74 15.58 15.61 19.07
N THR A 75 16.74 15.91 18.47
CA THR A 75 16.87 17.04 17.53
C THR A 75 15.91 16.90 16.35
N VAL A 76 15.09 17.94 16.12
CA VAL A 76 14.14 17.99 15.01
C VAL A 76 14.67 18.86 13.89
N SER A 77 14.67 18.36 12.68
CA SER A 77 14.93 19.12 11.47
C SER A 77 13.74 19.04 10.51
N LEU A 78 13.29 20.20 10.04
CA LEU A 78 12.22 20.30 9.04
C LEU A 78 12.80 20.67 7.69
N TYR A 79 12.37 19.99 6.62
CA TYR A 79 12.81 20.24 5.27
C TYR A 79 11.65 20.59 4.35
N ALA A 80 11.79 21.64 3.55
CA ALA A 80 10.84 22.03 2.53
C ALA A 80 10.84 21.00 1.40
N TRP A 81 9.89 20.05 1.44
CA TRP A 81 9.80 18.99 0.43
C TRP A 81 9.12 19.50 -0.85
N ASP A 82 7.97 20.20 -0.72
CA ASP A 82 7.32 20.90 -1.82
C ASP A 82 7.56 22.41 -1.70
N GLU A 83 8.67 22.86 -2.24
CA GLU A 83 9.07 24.27 -2.21
C GLU A 83 8.13 25.20 -3.03
N LYS A 84 7.22 24.62 -3.84
CA LYS A 84 6.24 25.38 -4.62
C LYS A 84 4.95 25.62 -3.85
N ASP A 85 4.73 24.94 -2.73
CA ASP A 85 3.51 25.09 -1.94
C ASP A 85 3.36 26.53 -1.36
N PRO A 86 2.26 27.24 -1.72
CA PRO A 86 2.05 28.60 -1.23
C PRO A 86 1.81 28.67 0.28
N VAL A 87 1.23 27.64 0.88
CA VAL A 87 0.97 27.58 2.33
C VAL A 87 2.29 27.44 3.09
N LEU A 88 3.18 26.52 2.65
CA LEU A 88 4.51 26.37 3.21
C LEU A 88 5.31 27.68 3.09
N LYS A 89 5.27 28.32 1.91
CA LYS A 89 5.95 29.63 1.69
C LYS A 89 5.47 30.70 2.66
N THR A 90 4.19 30.72 2.96
CA THR A 90 3.61 31.70 3.91
C THR A 90 4.12 31.43 5.32
N TRP A 91 4.10 30.18 5.78
CA TRP A 91 4.63 29.82 7.09
C TRP A 91 6.14 30.04 7.22
N SER A 92 6.92 29.74 6.17
CA SER A 92 8.37 29.99 6.17
C SER A 92 8.72 31.49 6.27
N LYS A 93 7.85 32.37 5.76
CA LYS A 93 8.01 33.82 5.95
C LYS A 93 7.65 34.26 7.38
N ALA A 94 6.62 33.67 7.98
CA ALA A 94 6.21 33.98 9.35
C ALA A 94 7.21 33.45 10.39
N TYR A 95 7.86 32.32 10.10
CA TYR A 95 8.83 31.66 10.96
C TYR A 95 10.14 31.39 10.18
N PRO A 96 10.96 32.43 9.98
CA PRO A 96 12.20 32.29 9.23
C PRO A 96 13.17 31.33 9.92
N ASN A 97 13.97 30.64 9.15
CA ASN A 97 14.99 29.66 9.58
C ASN A 97 14.44 28.40 10.30
N THR A 98 13.13 28.19 10.33
CA THR A 98 12.53 26.97 10.92
C THR A 98 12.57 25.79 9.98
N VAL A 99 12.43 26.04 8.67
CA VAL A 99 12.40 25.01 7.64
C VAL A 99 13.63 25.16 6.77
N LYS A 100 14.42 24.09 6.68
CA LYS A 100 15.62 23.98 5.83
C LYS A 100 15.21 23.76 4.37
N ALA A 101 16.08 24.12 3.44
CA ALA A 101 15.88 23.82 2.02
C ALA A 101 15.96 22.32 1.78
N LYS A 102 15.23 21.80 0.78
CA LYS A 102 15.34 20.40 0.35
C LYS A 102 16.77 20.00 -0.02
N SER A 103 17.53 20.92 -0.59
CA SER A 103 18.94 20.71 -0.97
C SER A 103 19.88 20.43 0.21
N GLU A 104 19.45 20.70 1.44
CA GLU A 104 20.22 20.40 2.66
C GLU A 104 20.03 18.95 3.15
N MET A 105 19.14 18.17 2.52
CA MET A 105 18.99 16.76 2.81
C MET A 105 20.20 15.99 2.26
N SER A 106 20.82 15.12 3.08
CA SER A 106 21.90 14.26 2.60
C SER A 106 21.39 13.26 1.55
N ALA A 107 22.29 12.77 0.70
CA ALA A 107 21.94 11.73 -0.28
C ALA A 107 21.38 10.49 0.41
N GLN A 108 21.98 10.07 1.53
CA GLN A 108 21.53 8.94 2.30
C GLN A 108 20.13 9.16 2.89
N LEU A 109 19.80 10.37 3.35
CA LEU A 109 18.44 10.70 3.79
C LEU A 109 17.44 10.63 2.64
N LEU A 110 17.81 11.14 1.46
CA LEU A 110 16.95 11.08 0.25
C LEU A 110 16.65 9.63 -0.16
N ASP A 111 17.59 8.71 -0.03
CA ASP A 111 17.40 7.29 -0.35
C ASP A 111 16.40 6.59 0.58
N HIS A 112 16.17 7.15 1.78
CA HIS A 112 15.19 6.63 2.74
C HIS A 112 13.81 7.29 2.63
N ILE A 113 13.67 8.35 1.82
CA ILE A 113 12.38 9.01 1.61
C ILE A 113 11.44 8.09 0.84
N ARG A 114 10.21 8.00 1.32
CA ARG A 114 9.11 7.24 0.70
C ARG A 114 7.92 8.15 0.42
N TYR A 115 7.06 7.71 -0.49
CA TYR A 115 5.79 8.39 -0.71
C TYR A 115 4.84 8.10 0.47
N PRO A 116 4.19 9.11 1.07
CA PRO A 116 3.39 8.90 2.28
C PRO A 116 2.12 8.10 1.99
N GLU A 117 1.91 7.06 2.78
CA GLU A 117 0.72 6.20 2.64
C GLU A 117 -0.59 6.96 2.80
N ASP A 118 -0.68 7.86 3.80
CA ASP A 118 -1.90 8.64 4.04
C ASP A 118 -2.25 9.53 2.86
N MET A 119 -1.25 10.17 2.22
CA MET A 119 -1.47 10.93 1.00
C MET A 119 -2.01 10.03 -0.11
N PHE A 120 -1.43 8.84 -0.27
CA PHE A 120 -1.89 7.91 -1.29
C PHE A 120 -3.30 7.37 -0.99
N ARG A 121 -3.65 7.12 0.28
CA ARG A 121 -5.00 6.74 0.69
C ARG A 121 -6.03 7.80 0.30
N ILE A 122 -5.73 9.07 0.55
CA ILE A 122 -6.60 10.19 0.15
C ILE A 122 -6.69 10.27 -1.38
N GLN A 123 -5.58 10.16 -2.09
CA GLN A 123 -5.54 10.23 -3.55
C GLN A 123 -6.29 9.08 -4.20
N ARG A 124 -6.19 7.84 -3.68
CA ARG A 124 -6.93 6.69 -4.21
C ARG A 124 -8.45 6.82 -4.00
N ASP A 125 -8.89 7.41 -2.87
CA ASP A 125 -10.30 7.72 -2.63
C ASP A 125 -10.83 8.72 -3.67
N ILE A 126 -10.07 9.77 -3.96
CA ILE A 126 -10.42 10.74 -4.99
C ILE A 126 -10.40 10.08 -6.37
N LEU A 127 -9.35 9.34 -6.70
CA LEU A 127 -9.19 8.65 -7.98
C LEU A 127 -10.32 7.66 -8.25
N SER A 128 -10.89 7.05 -7.22
CA SER A 128 -11.98 6.09 -7.32
C SER A 128 -13.23 6.63 -8.04
N ALA A 129 -13.42 7.95 -8.03
CA ALA A 129 -14.53 8.63 -8.73
C ALA A 129 -14.02 9.53 -9.86
N TYR A 130 -12.91 10.24 -9.67
CA TYR A 130 -12.46 11.28 -10.60
C TYR A 130 -11.60 10.77 -11.78
N HIS A 131 -11.45 9.46 -11.94
CA HIS A 131 -10.89 8.88 -13.17
C HIS A 131 -11.86 8.90 -14.35
N VAL A 132 -13.14 9.12 -14.09
CA VAL A 132 -14.21 9.13 -15.09
C VAL A 132 -14.12 10.39 -15.95
N LYS A 133 -14.24 10.24 -17.27
CA LYS A 133 -13.92 11.30 -18.24
C LYS A 133 -15.12 12.14 -18.70
N THR A 134 -16.34 11.66 -18.49
CA THR A 134 -17.56 12.34 -18.96
C THR A 134 -18.49 12.69 -17.80
N ALA A 135 -19.24 13.78 -17.95
CA ALA A 135 -20.19 14.22 -16.94
C ALA A 135 -21.29 13.16 -16.69
N ASP A 136 -21.82 12.55 -17.74
CA ASP A 136 -22.87 11.53 -17.64
C ASP A 136 -22.40 10.31 -16.85
N ALA A 137 -21.19 9.81 -17.14
CA ALA A 137 -20.61 8.68 -16.42
C ALA A 137 -20.31 9.05 -14.95
N PHE A 138 -19.92 10.30 -14.68
CA PHE A 138 -19.71 10.79 -13.33
C PHE A 138 -21.01 10.90 -12.55
N TYR A 139 -22.06 11.49 -13.14
CA TYR A 139 -23.36 11.58 -12.50
C TYR A 139 -24.04 10.21 -12.32
N GLY A 140 -23.87 9.31 -13.29
CA GLY A 140 -24.39 7.94 -13.21
C GLY A 140 -23.66 7.06 -12.18
N GLY A 141 -22.42 7.40 -11.83
CA GLY A 141 -21.59 6.64 -10.88
C GLY A 141 -21.29 5.20 -11.30
N GLN A 142 -21.62 4.83 -12.55
CA GLN A 142 -21.55 3.45 -13.04
C GLN A 142 -20.12 2.93 -13.18
N ASP A 143 -19.16 3.81 -13.36
CA ASP A 143 -17.74 3.50 -13.59
C ASP A 143 -16.87 3.71 -12.36
N PHE A 144 -17.48 4.10 -11.25
CA PHE A 144 -16.74 4.35 -10.03
C PHE A 144 -16.08 3.07 -9.51
N TRP A 145 -14.89 3.24 -8.98
CA TRP A 145 -14.12 2.19 -8.33
C TRP A 145 -14.28 2.25 -6.81
N ARG A 146 -13.85 1.20 -6.16
CA ARG A 146 -13.60 1.15 -4.72
C ARG A 146 -12.33 0.34 -4.46
N VAL A 147 -11.73 0.57 -3.32
CA VAL A 147 -10.69 -0.32 -2.80
C VAL A 147 -11.35 -1.63 -2.40
N PRO A 148 -10.81 -2.80 -2.76
CA PRO A 148 -11.33 -4.08 -2.30
C PRO A 148 -11.20 -4.22 -0.78
N ARG A 149 -11.97 -5.13 -0.21
CA ARG A 149 -11.77 -5.52 1.20
C ARG A 149 -10.45 -6.24 1.35
N ASP A 150 -9.85 -6.13 2.54
CA ASP A 150 -8.63 -6.84 2.86
C ASP A 150 -8.90 -8.34 3.02
N PRO A 151 -8.40 -9.19 2.11
CA PRO A 151 -8.63 -10.62 2.18
C PRO A 151 -7.81 -11.34 3.27
N SER A 152 -6.86 -10.66 3.92
CA SER A 152 -6.13 -11.21 5.06
C SER A 152 -6.93 -11.15 6.36
N THR A 153 -8.01 -10.35 6.38
CA THR A 153 -8.90 -10.20 7.54
C THR A 153 -10.26 -10.81 7.26
N PHE A 154 -10.75 -11.63 8.19
CA PHE A 154 -12.05 -12.29 8.08
C PHE A 154 -13.13 -11.56 8.90
N GLY A 155 -14.36 -11.63 8.40
CA GLY A 155 -15.55 -11.19 9.12
C GLY A 155 -16.16 -9.88 8.63
N ALA A 156 -17.26 -9.48 9.25
CA ALA A 156 -18.05 -8.32 8.89
C ALA A 156 -17.29 -6.97 9.03
N ASN A 157 -16.21 -6.97 9.80
CA ASN A 157 -15.37 -5.79 10.08
C ASN A 157 -14.09 -5.72 9.26
N ALA A 158 -13.96 -6.56 8.21
CA ALA A 158 -12.81 -6.45 7.30
C ALA A 158 -12.77 -5.04 6.69
N GLY A 159 -11.69 -4.31 6.96
CA GLY A 159 -11.42 -2.99 6.39
C GLY A 159 -11.10 -3.06 4.91
N ASN A 160 -10.82 -1.91 4.31
CA ASN A 160 -10.26 -1.86 2.97
C ASN A 160 -8.82 -2.38 2.97
N GLN A 161 -8.42 -3.02 1.87
CA GLN A 161 -7.04 -3.47 1.70
C GLN A 161 -6.09 -2.26 1.79
N PRO A 162 -5.07 -2.29 2.67
CA PRO A 162 -4.10 -1.21 2.76
C PRO A 162 -3.23 -1.15 1.50
N PRO A 163 -2.65 0.00 1.18
CA PRO A 163 -1.66 0.07 0.12
C PRO A 163 -0.36 -0.60 0.55
N TYR A 164 0.37 -1.21 -0.40
CA TYR A 164 1.62 -1.91 -0.11
C TYR A 164 2.79 -1.32 -0.89
N TYR A 165 3.93 -1.13 -0.20
CA TYR A 165 5.19 -0.81 -0.86
C TYR A 165 5.77 -2.06 -1.50
N MET A 166 6.14 -1.95 -2.77
CA MET A 166 6.83 -3.01 -3.49
C MET A 166 7.66 -2.45 -4.65
N THR A 167 8.72 -3.15 -5.01
CA THR A 167 9.46 -2.87 -6.22
C THR A 167 8.83 -3.65 -7.36
N LEU A 168 8.34 -2.94 -8.36
CA LEU A 168 7.67 -3.54 -9.50
C LEU A 168 7.90 -2.74 -10.79
N GLN A 169 7.70 -3.40 -11.91
CA GLN A 169 7.71 -2.77 -13.23
C GLN A 169 6.27 -2.64 -13.72
N MET A 170 5.80 -1.39 -13.82
CA MET A 170 4.48 -1.13 -14.41
C MET A 170 4.50 -1.39 -15.92
N PRO A 171 3.41 -1.90 -16.51
CA PRO A 171 3.28 -2.03 -17.95
C PRO A 171 3.60 -0.74 -18.67
N GLY A 172 4.43 -0.83 -19.73
CA GLY A 172 4.93 0.35 -20.45
C GLY A 172 6.14 1.05 -19.82
N SER A 173 6.61 0.61 -18.65
CA SER A 173 7.87 1.06 -18.07
C SER A 173 9.02 0.13 -18.46
N THR A 174 10.22 0.67 -18.61
CA THR A 174 11.45 -0.10 -18.87
C THR A 174 12.23 -0.41 -17.59
N LYS A 175 11.83 0.16 -16.46
CA LYS A 175 12.53 0.00 -15.18
C LYS A 175 11.55 -0.37 -14.08
N SER A 176 12.00 -1.24 -13.18
CA SER A 176 11.35 -1.46 -11.89
C SER A 176 11.56 -0.24 -10.99
N THR A 177 10.53 0.14 -10.26
CA THR A 177 10.56 1.26 -9.32
C THR A 177 9.97 0.85 -7.99
N PHE A 178 10.53 1.36 -6.90
CA PHE A 178 9.93 1.22 -5.59
C PHE A 178 8.68 2.10 -5.51
N SER A 179 7.54 1.46 -5.37
CA SER A 179 6.23 2.12 -5.51
C SER A 179 5.29 1.70 -4.39
N LEU A 180 4.36 2.58 -4.05
CA LEU A 180 3.22 2.25 -3.19
C LEU A 180 2.03 1.95 -4.08
N THR A 181 1.36 0.82 -3.86
CA THR A 181 0.40 0.24 -4.80
C THR A 181 -0.97 -0.01 -4.18
N THR A 182 -2.00 0.01 -5.00
CA THR A 182 -3.37 -0.33 -4.61
C THR A 182 -4.15 -0.92 -5.79
N PRO A 183 -4.91 -2.01 -5.60
CA PRO A 183 -5.89 -2.47 -6.57
C PRO A 183 -7.21 -1.71 -6.41
N PHE A 184 -8.02 -1.72 -7.47
CA PHE A 184 -9.40 -1.22 -7.47
C PHE A 184 -10.34 -2.24 -8.08
N VAL A 185 -11.52 -2.33 -7.51
CA VAL A 185 -12.64 -3.12 -8.04
C VAL A 185 -13.84 -2.20 -8.33
N PRO A 186 -14.83 -2.60 -9.14
CA PRO A 186 -15.98 -1.77 -9.43
C PRO A 186 -16.77 -1.43 -8.16
N ARG A 187 -17.32 -0.24 -8.11
CA ARG A 187 -18.36 0.10 -7.14
C ARG A 187 -19.64 -0.66 -7.48
N GLY A 188 -20.31 -1.24 -6.53
CA GLY A 188 -21.57 -1.96 -6.78
C GLY A 188 -21.49 -3.48 -6.66
N GLY A 189 -20.53 -4.00 -5.90
CA GLY A 189 -20.51 -5.38 -5.41
C GLY A 189 -19.82 -6.41 -6.32
N ARG A 190 -19.29 -6.01 -7.46
CA ARG A 190 -18.43 -6.88 -8.26
C ARG A 190 -17.03 -6.94 -7.65
N GLU A 191 -16.40 -8.12 -7.69
CA GLU A 191 -15.06 -8.36 -7.13
C GLU A 191 -13.98 -8.60 -8.20
N ASN A 192 -14.32 -8.43 -9.49
CA ASN A 192 -13.31 -8.42 -10.55
C ASN A 192 -12.47 -7.15 -10.51
N LEU A 193 -11.20 -7.24 -10.90
CA LEU A 193 -10.29 -6.10 -10.89
C LEU A 193 -10.68 -5.09 -11.98
N SER A 194 -10.74 -3.82 -11.62
CA SER A 194 -10.98 -2.69 -12.56
C SER A 194 -9.72 -1.93 -12.91
N ALA A 195 -8.84 -1.74 -11.92
CA ALA A 195 -7.58 -1.05 -12.12
C ALA A 195 -6.55 -1.43 -11.05
N PHE A 196 -5.29 -1.17 -11.38
CA PHE A 196 -4.17 -1.24 -10.45
C PHE A 196 -3.39 0.06 -10.54
N ALA A 197 -3.16 0.72 -9.41
CA ALA A 197 -2.40 1.96 -9.36
C ALA A 197 -1.11 1.79 -8.57
N ALA A 198 -0.06 2.47 -9.03
CA ALA A 198 1.23 2.53 -8.38
C ALA A 198 1.73 3.98 -8.36
N VAL A 199 2.14 4.49 -7.21
CA VAL A 199 2.79 5.78 -7.07
C VAL A 199 4.29 5.58 -6.84
N ASN A 200 5.11 6.24 -7.64
CA ASN A 200 6.56 6.17 -7.49
C ASN A 200 6.99 6.79 -6.16
N SER A 201 7.68 6.00 -5.33
CA SER A 201 8.11 6.38 -3.97
C SER A 201 9.59 6.74 -3.89
N GLU A 202 10.36 6.62 -4.99
CA GLU A 202 11.78 6.96 -5.03
C GLU A 202 11.97 8.48 -5.08
N ALA A 203 12.81 9.02 -4.21
CA ALA A 203 13.14 10.44 -4.24
C ALA A 203 13.83 10.80 -5.56
N GLY A 204 13.19 11.63 -6.37
CA GLY A 204 13.69 12.00 -7.69
C GLY A 204 12.64 12.70 -8.53
N PRO A 205 12.90 12.88 -9.86
CA PRO A 205 12.01 13.64 -10.73
C PRO A 205 10.63 13.00 -10.94
N ASN A 206 10.50 11.70 -10.69
CA ASN A 206 9.25 10.95 -10.82
C ASN A 206 8.56 10.68 -9.46
N TYR A 207 9.10 11.20 -8.35
CA TYR A 207 8.48 11.05 -7.04
C TYR A 207 7.03 11.52 -7.04
N GLY A 208 6.12 10.69 -6.56
CA GLY A 208 4.70 10.98 -6.49
C GLY A 208 3.95 10.85 -7.82
N LYS A 209 4.60 10.41 -8.90
CA LYS A 209 3.92 10.12 -10.16
C LYS A 209 3.09 8.86 -10.01
N ILE A 210 1.77 9.00 -10.19
CA ILE A 210 0.83 7.87 -10.16
C ILE A 210 0.70 7.30 -11.57
N SER A 211 0.92 6.00 -11.70
CA SER A 211 0.65 5.21 -12.90
C SER A 211 -0.55 4.31 -12.65
N VAL A 212 -1.48 4.27 -13.59
CA VAL A 212 -2.71 3.47 -13.46
C VAL A 212 -2.80 2.51 -14.63
N LEU A 213 -2.86 1.22 -14.33
CA LEU A 213 -3.25 0.16 -15.25
C LEU A 213 -4.78 0.01 -15.15
N GLN A 214 -5.50 0.55 -16.10
CA GLN A 214 -6.94 0.41 -16.19
C GLN A 214 -7.29 -0.79 -17.08
N LEU A 215 -8.10 -1.71 -16.55
CA LEU A 215 -8.54 -2.88 -17.29
C LEU A 215 -9.82 -2.58 -18.08
N PRO A 216 -9.97 -3.13 -19.29
CA PRO A 216 -11.22 -3.04 -20.04
C PRO A 216 -12.37 -3.69 -19.26
N ARG A 217 -13.57 -3.13 -19.34
CA ARG A 217 -14.77 -3.65 -18.64
C ARG A 217 -15.15 -5.08 -19.04
N SER A 218 -14.79 -5.48 -20.24
CA SER A 218 -15.00 -6.84 -20.75
C SER A 218 -14.02 -7.87 -20.16
N THR A 219 -13.01 -7.42 -19.43
CA THR A 219 -12.00 -8.29 -18.85
C THR A 219 -12.50 -8.86 -17.53
N ASN A 220 -12.48 -10.18 -17.41
CA ASN A 220 -12.89 -10.86 -16.17
C ASN A 220 -11.65 -11.35 -15.40
N ILE A 221 -10.84 -10.40 -14.91
CA ILE A 221 -9.72 -10.71 -14.03
C ILE A 221 -10.20 -10.64 -12.59
N ALA A 222 -9.96 -11.70 -11.82
CA ALA A 222 -10.33 -11.77 -10.41
C ALA A 222 -9.64 -10.66 -9.61
N GLY A 223 -10.37 -9.94 -8.77
CA GLY A 223 -9.81 -9.03 -7.79
C GLY A 223 -9.37 -9.77 -6.52
N PRO A 224 -8.70 -9.06 -5.57
CA PRO A 224 -8.10 -9.69 -4.40
C PRO A 224 -9.05 -10.57 -3.57
N SER A 225 -10.26 -10.11 -3.29
CA SER A 225 -11.25 -10.89 -2.53
C SER A 225 -11.68 -12.17 -3.26
N GLN A 226 -11.81 -12.10 -4.59
CA GLN A 226 -12.17 -13.24 -5.39
C GLN A 226 -11.02 -14.25 -5.46
N VAL A 227 -9.79 -13.77 -5.60
CA VAL A 227 -8.59 -14.64 -5.57
C VAL A 227 -8.47 -15.36 -4.23
N ALA A 228 -8.67 -14.67 -3.11
CA ALA A 228 -8.67 -15.30 -1.79
C ALA A 228 -9.74 -16.39 -1.67
N SER A 229 -10.95 -16.12 -2.16
CA SER A 229 -12.01 -17.14 -2.21
C SER A 229 -11.65 -18.33 -3.09
N ASN A 230 -10.99 -18.10 -4.23
CA ASN A 230 -10.52 -19.18 -5.12
C ASN A 230 -9.43 -20.03 -4.44
N PHE A 231 -8.54 -19.42 -3.65
CA PHE A 231 -7.56 -20.15 -2.85
C PHE A 231 -8.25 -21.09 -1.85
N GLU A 232 -9.21 -20.58 -1.09
CA GLU A 232 -9.94 -21.35 -0.09
C GLU A 232 -10.83 -22.45 -0.71
N ALA A 233 -11.33 -22.22 -1.93
CA ALA A 233 -12.15 -23.20 -2.64
C ALA A 233 -11.33 -24.39 -3.18
N LYS A 234 -10.00 -24.29 -3.29
CA LYS A 234 -9.14 -25.40 -3.75
C LYS A 234 -9.04 -26.45 -2.65
N PRO A 235 -9.47 -27.71 -2.89
CA PRO A 235 -9.54 -28.73 -1.83
C PRO A 235 -8.21 -28.99 -1.12
N GLU A 236 -7.11 -28.97 -1.84
CA GLU A 236 -5.76 -29.13 -1.29
C GLU A 236 -5.41 -28.03 -0.28
N VAL A 237 -5.74 -26.78 -0.62
CA VAL A 237 -5.54 -25.61 0.25
C VAL A 237 -6.45 -25.71 1.46
N ALA A 238 -7.76 -25.94 1.27
CA ALA A 238 -8.74 -26.05 2.34
C ALA A 238 -8.36 -27.12 3.36
N ASN A 239 -7.96 -28.30 2.88
CA ASN A 239 -7.53 -29.41 3.75
C ASN A 239 -6.27 -29.06 4.53
N SER A 240 -5.26 -28.48 3.88
CA SER A 240 -4.01 -28.08 4.52
C SER A 240 -4.24 -27.00 5.58
N LEU A 241 -5.02 -25.96 5.27
CA LEU A 241 -5.35 -24.91 6.24
C LEU A 241 -6.14 -25.45 7.43
N SER A 242 -7.04 -26.42 7.19
CA SER A 242 -7.77 -27.11 8.26
C SER A 242 -6.84 -27.87 9.19
N LEU A 243 -5.87 -28.61 8.66
CA LEU A 243 -4.87 -29.32 9.44
C LEU A 243 -3.97 -28.37 10.24
N LEU A 244 -3.55 -27.26 9.63
CA LEU A 244 -2.72 -26.25 10.28
C LEU A 244 -3.43 -25.52 11.43
N ARG A 245 -4.77 -25.50 11.44
CA ARG A 245 -5.60 -24.94 12.54
C ARG A 245 -5.82 -25.91 13.71
N GLN A 246 -5.40 -27.16 13.56
CA GLN A 246 -5.53 -28.17 14.61
C GLN A 246 -4.38 -28.06 15.63
N GLY A 247 -4.57 -28.64 16.82
CA GLY A 247 -3.49 -28.81 17.81
C GLY A 247 -3.08 -27.52 18.54
N GLY A 248 -3.95 -26.51 18.66
CA GLY A 248 -3.65 -25.29 19.41
C GLY A 248 -2.82 -24.28 18.60
N SER A 249 -2.94 -24.30 17.29
CA SER A 249 -2.34 -23.32 16.38
C SER A 249 -3.42 -22.47 15.68
N ASP A 250 -3.03 -21.25 15.31
CA ASP A 250 -3.82 -20.29 14.55
C ASP A 250 -3.15 -20.02 13.20
N VAL A 251 -3.96 -20.02 12.15
CA VAL A 251 -3.49 -19.70 10.79
C VAL A 251 -3.68 -18.21 10.53
N VAL A 252 -2.59 -17.53 10.26
CA VAL A 252 -2.56 -16.11 9.94
C VAL A 252 -2.27 -15.96 8.44
N LEU A 253 -3.22 -15.49 7.67
CA LEU A 253 -3.01 -15.13 6.28
C LEU A 253 -2.27 -13.80 6.24
N GLY A 254 -1.16 -13.78 5.52
CA GLY A 254 -0.44 -12.53 5.27
C GLY A 254 -1.11 -11.70 4.17
N ASN A 255 -0.51 -10.56 3.88
CA ASN A 255 -1.02 -9.65 2.85
C ASN A 255 -1.11 -10.34 1.49
N LEU A 256 -2.24 -10.20 0.81
CA LEU A 256 -2.38 -10.62 -0.58
C LEU A 256 -1.77 -9.54 -1.49
N LEU A 257 -0.63 -9.81 -2.07
CA LEU A 257 0.05 -8.92 -3.01
C LEU A 257 -0.51 -9.11 -4.42
N THR A 258 -0.71 -8.01 -5.13
CA THR A 258 -1.11 -7.99 -6.55
C THR A 258 0.03 -7.37 -7.36
N LEU A 259 0.56 -8.09 -8.34
CA LEU A 259 1.68 -7.65 -9.16
C LEU A 259 1.35 -7.79 -10.66
N PRO A 260 1.49 -6.73 -11.45
CA PRO A 260 1.50 -6.85 -12.91
C PRO A 260 2.73 -7.64 -13.37
N VAL A 261 2.52 -8.73 -14.09
CA VAL A 261 3.60 -9.57 -14.65
C VAL A 261 3.23 -9.93 -16.09
N GLY A 262 4.06 -9.54 -17.03
CA GLY A 262 3.76 -9.75 -18.46
C GLY A 262 2.40 -9.15 -18.85
N ASN A 263 1.52 -9.97 -19.38
CA ASN A 263 0.16 -9.57 -19.78
C ASN A 263 -0.92 -9.94 -18.75
N GLY A 264 -0.53 -10.29 -17.53
CA GLY A 264 -1.44 -10.74 -16.49
C GLY A 264 -1.14 -10.12 -15.13
N LEU A 265 -1.83 -10.65 -14.13
CA LEU A 265 -1.66 -10.26 -12.74
C LEU A 265 -1.31 -11.50 -11.93
N LEU A 266 -0.22 -11.39 -11.20
CA LEU A 266 0.24 -12.38 -10.25
C LEU A 266 -0.26 -11.98 -8.86
N TYR A 267 -0.85 -12.92 -8.15
CA TYR A 267 -1.25 -12.77 -6.76
C TYR A 267 -0.40 -13.69 -5.89
N VAL A 268 0.10 -13.15 -4.79
CA VAL A 268 0.93 -13.90 -3.84
C VAL A 268 0.44 -13.65 -2.43
N GLN A 269 0.17 -14.72 -1.67
CA GLN A 269 -0.24 -14.63 -0.28
C GLN A 269 0.52 -15.64 0.58
N PRO A 270 1.30 -15.18 1.57
CA PRO A 270 1.94 -16.08 2.52
C PRO A 270 0.95 -16.56 3.58
N VAL A 271 1.15 -17.78 4.05
CA VAL A 271 0.37 -18.41 5.11
C VAL A 271 1.30 -18.69 6.29
N TYR A 272 0.98 -18.08 7.42
CA TYR A 272 1.74 -18.24 8.65
C TYR A 272 0.94 -19.07 9.66
N VAL A 273 1.68 -19.71 10.56
CA VAL A 273 1.10 -20.41 11.72
C VAL A 273 1.70 -19.86 13.00
N ARG A 274 0.85 -19.64 13.98
CA ARG A 274 1.22 -19.14 15.30
C ARG A 274 0.61 -20.06 16.37
N ALA A 275 1.38 -20.41 17.40
CA ALA A 275 0.85 -21.13 18.56
C ALA A 275 -0.13 -20.25 19.35
N THR A 276 -1.30 -20.79 19.72
CA THR A 276 -2.32 -20.05 20.50
C THR A 276 -2.03 -20.07 22.00
N SER A 277 -1.24 -21.04 22.47
CA SER A 277 -0.90 -21.22 23.88
C SER A 277 0.12 -20.21 24.42
N ASN A 278 0.77 -19.44 23.54
CA ASN A 278 1.79 -18.47 23.94
C ASN A 278 1.54 -17.12 23.24
N THR A 279 1.24 -16.09 24.02
CA THR A 279 1.03 -14.73 23.53
C THR A 279 2.27 -14.10 22.92
N ALA A 280 3.47 -14.65 23.20
CA ALA A 280 4.75 -14.21 22.63
C ALA A 280 5.17 -15.03 21.40
N ALA A 281 4.33 -15.96 20.91
CA ALA A 281 4.67 -16.77 19.74
C ALA A 281 4.69 -15.92 18.47
N TYR A 282 5.78 -16.01 17.73
CA TYR A 282 5.92 -15.36 16.41
C TYR A 282 5.25 -16.24 15.34
N PRO A 283 4.53 -15.63 14.38
CA PRO A 283 4.02 -16.35 13.21
C PRO A 283 5.19 -16.89 12.35
N LEU A 284 5.14 -18.18 12.05
CA LEU A 284 6.12 -18.85 11.18
C LEU A 284 5.51 -19.10 9.80
N LEU A 285 6.23 -18.74 8.74
CA LEU A 285 5.83 -19.03 7.37
C LEU A 285 5.76 -20.53 7.16
N GLN A 286 4.60 -21.04 6.74
CA GLN A 286 4.37 -22.47 6.47
C GLN A 286 4.11 -22.73 4.99
N LYS A 287 3.36 -21.86 4.33
CA LYS A 287 2.97 -22.03 2.93
C LYS A 287 2.91 -20.70 2.21
N VAL A 288 3.00 -20.76 0.90
CA VAL A 288 2.78 -19.64 0.00
C VAL A 288 1.73 -20.03 -1.04
N LEU A 289 0.74 -19.16 -1.19
CA LEU A 289 -0.29 -19.24 -2.21
C LEU A 289 0.09 -18.30 -3.36
N VAL A 290 0.01 -18.80 -4.58
CA VAL A 290 0.25 -18.02 -5.79
C VAL A 290 -0.89 -18.25 -6.77
N SER A 291 -1.36 -17.20 -7.45
CA SER A 291 -2.32 -17.32 -8.54
C SER A 291 -1.90 -16.47 -9.73
N PHE A 292 -2.03 -17.03 -10.93
CA PHE A 292 -1.87 -16.34 -12.19
C PHE A 292 -2.89 -16.89 -13.21
N GLY A 293 -3.81 -16.03 -13.63
CA GLY A 293 -4.99 -16.49 -14.37
C GLY A 293 -5.79 -17.51 -13.56
N ASP A 294 -6.07 -18.66 -14.14
CA ASP A 294 -6.81 -19.75 -13.47
C ASP A 294 -5.90 -20.75 -12.74
N GLN A 295 -4.59 -20.56 -12.82
CA GLN A 295 -3.63 -21.46 -12.17
C GLN A 295 -3.39 -21.02 -10.73
N ILE A 296 -3.37 -21.99 -9.80
CA ILE A 296 -3.08 -21.78 -8.38
C ILE A 296 -1.96 -22.72 -7.97
N GLY A 297 -0.90 -22.15 -7.43
CA GLY A 297 0.22 -22.85 -6.79
C GLY A 297 0.11 -22.75 -5.27
N PHE A 298 0.47 -23.82 -4.58
CA PHE A 298 0.48 -23.92 -3.12
C PHE A 298 1.66 -24.77 -2.67
N ASP A 299 2.65 -24.15 -2.05
CA ASP A 299 3.92 -24.79 -1.68
C ASP A 299 4.50 -24.18 -0.39
N ASP A 300 5.52 -24.83 0.18
CA ASP A 300 6.25 -24.31 1.34
C ASP A 300 7.12 -23.09 0.98
N THR A 301 7.44 -22.94 -0.31
CA THR A 301 8.31 -21.90 -0.82
C THR A 301 7.65 -21.10 -1.95
N VAL A 302 8.05 -19.83 -2.08
CA VAL A 302 7.61 -18.99 -3.22
C VAL A 302 7.98 -19.64 -4.55
N LYS A 303 9.21 -20.21 -4.63
CA LYS A 303 9.68 -20.87 -5.85
C LYS A 303 8.79 -22.06 -6.23
N GLY A 304 8.51 -22.96 -5.28
CA GLY A 304 7.67 -24.13 -5.53
C GLY A 304 6.25 -23.75 -5.97
N ALA A 305 5.66 -22.76 -5.31
CA ALA A 305 4.33 -22.25 -5.68
C ALA A 305 4.33 -21.62 -7.09
N LEU A 306 5.36 -20.84 -7.45
CA LEU A 306 5.52 -20.30 -8.80
C LEU A 306 5.75 -21.38 -9.85
N ASP A 307 6.57 -22.41 -9.56
CA ASP A 307 6.83 -23.53 -10.46
C ASP A 307 5.54 -24.31 -10.75
N GLN A 308 4.64 -24.47 -9.78
CA GLN A 308 3.31 -25.09 -10.00
C GLN A 308 2.45 -24.25 -10.97
N VAL A 309 2.52 -22.92 -10.89
CA VAL A 309 1.74 -22.01 -11.75
C VAL A 309 2.32 -21.94 -13.17
N PHE A 310 3.64 -21.95 -13.31
CA PHE A 310 4.33 -21.71 -14.58
C PHE A 310 4.95 -22.99 -15.20
N GLY A 311 4.56 -24.17 -14.73
CA GLY A 311 4.94 -25.45 -15.35
C GLY A 311 6.37 -25.91 -15.08
N GLY A 312 6.94 -25.55 -13.91
CA GLY A 312 8.19 -26.13 -13.41
C GLY A 312 9.47 -25.34 -13.70
N ASN A 313 9.39 -24.17 -14.36
CA ASN A 313 10.55 -23.32 -14.60
C ASN A 313 10.19 -21.84 -14.50
N SER A 314 9.89 -21.38 -13.29
CA SER A 314 9.54 -19.99 -13.04
C SER A 314 10.72 -19.00 -13.16
N GLY A 315 11.95 -19.51 -13.41
CA GLY A 315 13.16 -18.69 -13.48
C GLY A 315 13.61 -18.11 -12.13
N THR A 316 12.94 -18.44 -11.03
CA THR A 316 13.33 -17.98 -9.70
C THR A 316 14.51 -18.81 -9.18
N THR A 317 15.63 -18.15 -8.88
CA THR A 317 16.69 -18.75 -8.09
C THR A 317 16.31 -18.72 -6.62
N SER A 318 16.41 -19.86 -5.93
CA SER A 318 16.31 -19.88 -4.46
C SER A 318 17.42 -18.99 -3.92
N ALA A 319 17.07 -17.94 -3.16
CA ALA A 319 18.07 -17.28 -2.34
C ALA A 319 18.64 -18.34 -1.39
N SER A 320 19.89 -18.74 -1.61
CA SER A 320 20.60 -19.57 -0.66
C SER A 320 20.62 -18.81 0.66
N THR A 321 19.98 -19.37 1.67
CA THR A 321 20.09 -18.90 3.05
C THR A 321 21.56 -19.05 3.46
N GLN A 322 22.33 -17.98 3.30
CA GLN A 322 23.59 -17.83 4.05
C GLN A 322 23.20 -17.13 5.36
N LEU A 323 23.11 -17.93 6.40
CA LEU A 323 23.21 -17.50 7.80
C LEU A 323 24.68 -17.16 8.10
#